data_7fdb0350952b5c8fe1a2c3def2d8616b
#
_entry.id   7fdb0350952b5c8fe1a2c3def2d8616b
#
_cell.length_a   1.000
_cell.length_b   1.000
_cell.length_c   1.000
_cell.angle_alpha   90.00
_cell.angle_beta   90.00
_cell.angle_gamma   90.00
#
_symmetry.space_group_name_H-M   'P 1'
#
loop_
_entity.id
_entity.type
_entity.pdbx_description
1 polymer ?
#
loop_
_entity_poly.entity_id
_entity_poly.type
_entity_poly.pdbx_seq_one_letter_code
_entity_poly.pdbx_strand_id
1 'polypeptide(L)'
;MKYFKKSLGQNFLIDKNITKKIINLLILKNKHIVEIGPGNGALTDEIIKKSPKSLIIVEKDLNLSEKLKIKYTGNKFIKIYNNDILKLDIEKIINKNSIIIGNLPYNISSQILVKFLKFNIWPPKFKDMIFMFQKELGEKIIGQFSSPQYGRLSIFSSYRLSVINKFLVSPNCFIPKPKVVSMVIHFKPKSIAENFKIKNINNLEKITHFFFSNKRKMINKNIRKLFENKKIKNISGLEGNLRPSEIRPEIYYKITEIYEKS
;
A
#
# COMPACT_ATOMS: atom_id res chain seq x y z
N MET A 1 -3.71 -31.24 -11.17
CA MET A 1 -3.84 -29.88 -11.73
C MET A 1 -3.85 -28.86 -10.59
N LYS A 2 -3.00 -27.83 -10.61
CA LYS A 2 -3.04 -26.75 -9.62
C LYS A 2 -4.27 -25.87 -9.93
N TYR A 3 -5.30 -25.92 -9.08
CA TYR A 3 -6.47 -25.07 -9.24
C TYR A 3 -6.13 -23.62 -8.87
N PHE A 4 -5.94 -22.78 -9.89
CA PHE A 4 -5.82 -21.33 -9.72
C PHE A 4 -7.22 -20.72 -9.62
N LYS A 5 -7.51 -20.04 -8.53
CA LYS A 5 -8.77 -19.32 -8.38
C LYS A 5 -8.64 -17.95 -9.05
N LYS A 6 -9.10 -17.82 -10.30
CA LYS A 6 -9.13 -16.55 -11.04
C LYS A 6 -9.85 -15.43 -10.27
N SER A 7 -10.92 -15.78 -9.53
CA SER A 7 -11.67 -14.85 -8.69
C SER A 7 -10.85 -14.22 -7.58
N LEU A 8 -9.76 -14.87 -7.14
CA LEU A 8 -8.85 -14.35 -6.14
C LEU A 8 -7.65 -13.61 -6.74
N GLY A 9 -7.55 -13.47 -8.06
CA GLY A 9 -6.45 -12.77 -8.73
C GLY A 9 -5.07 -13.41 -8.49
N GLN A 10 -5.00 -14.73 -8.32
CA GLN A 10 -3.78 -15.44 -7.94
C GLN A 10 -2.77 -15.48 -9.09
N ASN A 11 -1.57 -14.91 -8.87
CA ASN A 11 -0.38 -15.05 -9.69
C ASN A 11 0.78 -15.40 -8.77
N PHE A 12 1.20 -16.66 -8.78
CA PHE A 12 2.24 -17.16 -7.88
C PHE A 12 3.62 -16.85 -8.45
N LEU A 13 4.43 -16.16 -7.67
CA LEU A 13 5.83 -15.92 -7.99
C LEU A 13 6.59 -17.25 -7.94
N ILE A 14 7.29 -17.58 -9.04
CA ILE A 14 8.06 -18.84 -9.18
C ILE A 14 9.55 -18.60 -9.35
N ASP A 15 9.95 -17.41 -9.74
CA ASP A 15 11.34 -17.05 -9.96
C ASP A 15 12.07 -16.85 -8.63
N LYS A 16 13.03 -17.75 -8.35
CA LYS A 16 13.84 -17.72 -7.12
C LYS A 16 14.77 -16.51 -7.04
N ASN A 17 15.22 -15.97 -8.17
CA ASN A 17 16.09 -14.79 -8.16
C ASN A 17 15.30 -13.55 -7.76
N ILE A 18 14.06 -13.44 -8.24
CA ILE A 18 13.16 -12.35 -7.86
C ILE A 18 12.77 -12.47 -6.39
N THR A 19 12.41 -13.69 -5.89
CA THR A 19 12.11 -13.86 -4.45
C THR A 19 13.30 -13.45 -3.58
N LYS A 20 14.51 -13.91 -3.91
CA LYS A 20 15.75 -13.50 -3.21
C LYS A 20 15.98 -11.98 -3.31
N LYS A 21 15.78 -11.38 -4.47
CA LYS A 21 15.95 -9.93 -4.68
C LYS A 21 15.01 -9.13 -3.76
N ILE A 22 13.74 -9.54 -3.65
CA ILE A 22 12.75 -8.91 -2.76
C ILE A 22 13.20 -9.01 -1.30
N ILE A 23 13.56 -10.22 -0.87
CA ILE A 23 13.92 -10.49 0.54
C ILE A 23 15.24 -9.82 0.94
N ASN A 24 16.17 -9.66 0.00
CA ASN A 24 17.44 -9.00 0.25
C ASN A 24 17.37 -7.46 0.23
N LEU A 25 16.20 -6.85 -0.01
CA LEU A 25 16.01 -5.40 0.17
C LEU A 25 16.18 -4.99 1.63
N LEU A 26 16.00 -5.91 2.58
CA LEU A 26 16.07 -5.66 4.01
C LEU A 26 16.78 -6.77 4.77
N ILE A 27 17.33 -6.42 5.94
CA ILE A 27 17.86 -7.40 6.90
C ILE A 27 16.69 -7.93 7.74
N LEU A 28 16.33 -9.21 7.54
CA LEU A 28 15.18 -9.86 8.21
C LEU A 28 15.56 -10.61 9.49
N LYS A 29 16.86 -10.86 9.73
CA LYS A 29 17.34 -11.57 10.92
C LYS A 29 16.86 -10.88 12.21
N ASN A 30 16.25 -11.66 13.11
CA ASN A 30 15.70 -11.18 14.38
C ASN A 30 14.61 -10.09 14.22
N LYS A 31 13.93 -10.00 13.06
CA LYS A 31 12.82 -9.06 12.84
C LYS A 31 11.47 -9.75 12.91
N HIS A 32 10.43 -8.98 13.24
CA HIS A 32 9.05 -9.42 13.12
C HIS A 32 8.58 -9.17 11.68
N ILE A 33 8.13 -10.23 11.01
CA ILE A 33 7.71 -10.17 9.61
C ILE A 33 6.21 -10.45 9.54
N VAL A 34 5.53 -9.75 8.63
CA VAL A 34 4.14 -10.02 8.26
C VAL A 34 4.09 -10.23 6.77
N GLU A 35 3.70 -11.41 6.33
CA GLU A 35 3.50 -11.73 4.93
C GLU A 35 2.01 -11.75 4.59
N ILE A 36 1.64 -11.01 3.52
CA ILE A 36 0.27 -10.92 3.03
C ILE A 36 0.17 -11.63 1.69
N GLY A 37 -0.74 -12.62 1.60
CA GLY A 37 -0.95 -13.41 0.40
C GLY A 37 0.27 -14.25 0.02
N PRO A 38 0.74 -15.15 0.87
CA PRO A 38 1.92 -16.00 0.62
C PRO A 38 1.75 -16.93 -0.58
N GLY A 39 0.49 -17.24 -0.93
CA GLY A 39 0.20 -18.19 -2.00
C GLY A 39 0.80 -19.58 -1.72
N ASN A 40 1.71 -20.03 -2.58
CA ASN A 40 2.43 -21.29 -2.40
C ASN A 40 3.64 -21.18 -1.45
N GLY A 41 3.89 -20.01 -0.84
CA GLY A 41 4.98 -19.78 0.11
C GLY A 41 6.33 -19.46 -0.52
N ALA A 42 6.36 -18.91 -1.73
CA ALA A 42 7.62 -18.60 -2.42
C ALA A 42 8.47 -17.55 -1.67
N LEU A 43 7.85 -16.48 -1.17
CA LEU A 43 8.52 -15.51 -0.32
C LEU A 43 8.73 -16.07 1.09
N THR A 44 7.74 -16.79 1.62
CA THR A 44 7.81 -17.44 2.96
C THR A 44 9.06 -18.29 3.11
N ASP A 45 9.36 -19.14 2.11
CA ASP A 45 10.54 -20.01 2.14
C ASP A 45 11.85 -19.22 2.23
N GLU A 46 11.95 -18.11 1.53
CA GLU A 46 13.14 -17.23 1.58
C GLU A 46 13.18 -16.39 2.89
N ILE A 47 12.02 -16.00 3.42
CA ILE A 47 11.93 -15.29 4.72
C ILE A 47 12.44 -16.19 5.84
N ILE A 48 12.00 -17.45 5.88
CA ILE A 48 12.39 -18.43 6.93
C ILE A 48 13.92 -18.63 6.96
N LYS A 49 14.57 -18.71 5.80
CA LYS A 49 16.04 -18.81 5.68
C LYS A 49 16.81 -17.64 6.31
N LYS A 50 16.14 -16.50 6.50
CA LYS A 50 16.76 -15.31 7.11
C LYS A 50 16.61 -15.27 8.63
N SER A 51 16.11 -16.34 9.28
CA SER A 51 15.95 -16.46 10.72
C SER A 51 15.22 -15.25 11.36
N PRO A 52 13.97 -14.98 10.95
CA PRO A 52 13.19 -13.90 11.54
C PRO A 52 12.86 -14.23 13.01
N LYS A 53 12.57 -13.21 13.82
CA LYS A 53 12.11 -13.38 15.21
C LYS A 53 10.70 -13.97 15.27
N SER A 54 9.83 -13.53 14.35
CA SER A 54 8.49 -14.10 14.16
C SER A 54 8.01 -13.82 12.73
N LEU A 55 7.12 -14.68 12.25
CA LEU A 55 6.48 -14.55 10.94
C LEU A 55 4.97 -14.74 11.11
N ILE A 56 4.22 -13.67 10.85
CA ILE A 56 2.77 -13.71 10.73
C ILE A 56 2.44 -13.84 9.25
N ILE A 57 1.59 -14.77 8.88
CA ILE A 57 1.13 -15.03 7.53
C ILE A 57 -0.38 -14.81 7.49
N VAL A 58 -0.87 -14.03 6.52
CA VAL A 58 -2.30 -13.81 6.29
C VAL A 58 -2.66 -14.34 4.92
N GLU A 59 -3.45 -15.41 4.86
CA GLU A 59 -3.93 -16.05 3.62
C GLU A 59 -5.45 -16.20 3.66
N LYS A 60 -6.11 -15.71 2.61
CA LYS A 60 -7.58 -15.78 2.50
C LYS A 60 -8.08 -17.13 1.99
N ASP A 61 -7.32 -17.77 1.09
CA ASP A 61 -7.68 -19.08 0.56
C ASP A 61 -7.47 -20.17 1.60
N LEU A 62 -8.57 -20.83 2.04
CA LEU A 62 -8.52 -21.89 3.05
C LEU A 62 -7.58 -23.03 2.64
N ASN A 63 -7.68 -23.49 1.38
CA ASN A 63 -6.86 -24.61 0.90
C ASN A 63 -5.37 -24.27 0.90
N LEU A 64 -4.99 -23.03 0.54
CA LEU A 64 -3.60 -22.58 0.62
C LEU A 64 -3.16 -22.43 2.08
N SER A 65 -4.02 -21.87 2.93
CA SER A 65 -3.73 -21.72 4.36
C SER A 65 -3.45 -23.07 5.04
N GLU A 66 -4.26 -24.09 4.75
CA GLU A 66 -4.05 -25.46 5.28
C GLU A 66 -2.75 -26.08 4.77
N LYS A 67 -2.46 -25.97 3.46
CA LYS A 67 -1.19 -26.43 2.91
C LYS A 67 0.02 -25.77 3.56
N LEU A 68 -0.07 -24.46 3.83
CA LEU A 68 1.00 -23.73 4.49
C LEU A 68 1.17 -24.17 5.96
N LYS A 69 0.06 -24.43 6.67
CA LYS A 69 0.11 -24.99 8.04
C LYS A 69 0.83 -26.33 8.08
N ILE A 70 0.51 -27.23 7.14
CA ILE A 70 1.19 -28.53 7.01
C ILE A 70 2.66 -28.31 6.64
N LYS A 71 2.95 -27.50 5.63
CA LYS A 71 4.31 -27.24 5.12
C LYS A 71 5.24 -26.69 6.20
N TYR A 72 4.74 -25.83 7.07
CA TYR A 72 5.54 -25.16 8.09
C TYR A 72 5.28 -25.70 9.51
N THR A 73 4.71 -26.89 9.64
CA THR A 73 4.54 -27.60 10.92
C THR A 73 5.88 -27.65 11.68
N GLY A 74 5.84 -27.42 12.99
CA GLY A 74 7.04 -27.39 13.84
C GLY A 74 7.78 -26.04 13.92
N ASN A 75 7.50 -25.09 13.04
CA ASN A 75 8.10 -23.75 13.12
C ASN A 75 7.36 -22.87 14.14
N LYS A 76 7.75 -22.91 15.41
CA LYS A 76 7.07 -22.19 16.51
C LYS A 76 7.00 -20.66 16.35
N PHE A 77 7.86 -20.06 15.51
CA PHE A 77 7.86 -18.62 15.23
C PHE A 77 6.90 -18.21 14.14
N ILE A 78 6.20 -19.16 13.45
CA ILE A 78 5.24 -18.88 12.39
C ILE A 78 3.82 -18.95 12.92
N LYS A 79 3.02 -17.91 12.65
CA LYS A 79 1.59 -17.88 12.93
C LYS A 79 0.80 -17.59 11.66
N ILE A 80 -0.09 -18.51 11.27
CA ILE A 80 -0.88 -18.41 10.04
C ILE A 80 -2.32 -18.07 10.39
N TYR A 81 -2.80 -16.95 9.84
CA TYR A 81 -4.19 -16.52 9.92
C TYR A 81 -4.89 -16.83 8.59
N ASN A 82 -5.88 -17.72 8.62
CA ASN A 82 -6.79 -17.88 7.49
C ASN A 82 -7.85 -16.78 7.57
N ASN A 83 -7.57 -15.63 6.97
CA ASN A 83 -8.46 -14.47 7.04
C ASN A 83 -8.29 -13.56 5.81
N ASP A 84 -9.32 -12.77 5.52
CA ASP A 84 -9.24 -11.70 4.55
C ASP A 84 -8.48 -10.52 5.16
N ILE A 85 -7.36 -10.15 4.57
CA ILE A 85 -6.56 -8.99 5.02
C ILE A 85 -7.38 -7.69 5.07
N LEU A 86 -8.37 -7.53 4.21
CA LEU A 86 -9.23 -6.33 4.22
C LEU A 86 -10.14 -6.27 5.45
N LYS A 87 -10.51 -7.43 6.04
CA LYS A 87 -11.38 -7.55 7.22
C LYS A 87 -10.60 -7.69 8.53
N LEU A 88 -9.39 -8.26 8.49
CA LEU A 88 -8.56 -8.51 9.66
C LEU A 88 -8.06 -7.17 10.26
N ASP A 89 -8.20 -6.98 11.56
CA ASP A 89 -7.60 -5.84 12.28
C ASP A 89 -6.09 -6.08 12.46
N ILE A 90 -5.37 -5.91 11.37
CA ILE A 90 -3.92 -6.18 11.30
C ILE A 90 -3.13 -5.21 12.19
N GLU A 91 -3.62 -3.99 12.41
CA GLU A 91 -2.97 -2.98 13.26
C GLU A 91 -2.80 -3.47 14.71
N LYS A 92 -3.75 -4.29 15.20
CA LYS A 92 -3.67 -4.86 16.56
C LYS A 92 -2.66 -5.98 16.68
N ILE A 93 -2.48 -6.79 15.63
CA ILE A 93 -1.68 -8.02 15.71
C ILE A 93 -0.21 -7.86 15.30
N ILE A 94 0.14 -6.77 14.60
CA ILE A 94 1.54 -6.50 14.23
C ILE A 94 2.36 -6.02 15.42
N ASN A 95 3.61 -6.50 15.50
CA ASN A 95 4.57 -6.10 16.51
C ASN A 95 5.26 -4.77 16.15
N LYS A 96 5.81 -4.10 17.17
CA LYS A 96 6.65 -2.92 16.94
C LYS A 96 7.86 -3.27 16.08
N ASN A 97 8.19 -2.39 15.13
CA ASN A 97 9.27 -2.55 14.16
C ASN A 97 9.08 -3.72 13.17
N SER A 98 7.84 -4.14 12.92
CA SER A 98 7.55 -5.16 11.91
C SER A 98 7.93 -4.71 10.50
N ILE A 99 8.20 -5.68 9.65
CA ILE A 99 8.36 -5.52 8.20
C ILE A 99 7.17 -6.21 7.53
N ILE A 100 6.46 -5.48 6.67
CA ILE A 100 5.32 -6.00 5.93
C ILE A 100 5.80 -6.38 4.52
N ILE A 101 5.50 -7.60 4.07
CA ILE A 101 5.89 -8.07 2.74
C ILE A 101 4.67 -8.71 2.08
N GLY A 102 4.50 -8.52 0.78
CA GLY A 102 3.42 -9.20 0.06
C GLY A 102 3.54 -9.14 -1.47
N ASN A 103 3.31 -10.29 -2.10
CA ASN A 103 2.95 -10.38 -3.51
C ASN A 103 1.43 -10.32 -3.61
N LEU A 104 0.89 -9.10 -3.68
CA LEU A 104 -0.54 -8.85 -3.49
C LEU A 104 -1.40 -9.30 -4.68
N PRO A 105 -2.62 -9.84 -4.44
CA PRO A 105 -3.59 -10.05 -5.51
C PRO A 105 -3.94 -8.73 -6.20
N TYR A 106 -3.79 -8.66 -7.53
CA TYR A 106 -3.88 -7.41 -8.28
C TYR A 106 -5.23 -6.70 -8.15
N ASN A 107 -6.31 -7.46 -8.06
CA ASN A 107 -7.68 -6.93 -7.96
C ASN A 107 -7.97 -6.16 -6.66
N ILE A 108 -7.22 -6.40 -5.58
CA ILE A 108 -7.40 -5.77 -4.27
C ILE A 108 -6.14 -5.07 -3.75
N SER A 109 -5.05 -5.05 -4.50
CA SER A 109 -3.76 -4.54 -4.04
C SER A 109 -3.79 -3.05 -3.65
N SER A 110 -4.56 -2.22 -4.38
CA SER A 110 -4.78 -0.82 -3.99
C SER A 110 -5.55 -0.68 -2.68
N GLN A 111 -6.57 -1.53 -2.46
CA GLN A 111 -7.36 -1.53 -1.23
C GLN A 111 -6.49 -1.96 -0.03
N ILE A 112 -5.61 -2.94 -0.23
CA ILE A 112 -4.66 -3.37 0.79
C ILE A 112 -3.72 -2.20 1.16
N LEU A 113 -3.13 -1.53 0.17
CA LEU A 113 -2.29 -0.35 0.44
C LEU A 113 -3.06 0.72 1.22
N VAL A 114 -4.26 1.08 0.77
CA VAL A 114 -5.11 2.09 1.42
C VAL A 114 -5.44 1.68 2.86
N LYS A 115 -5.67 0.39 3.14
CA LYS A 115 -5.87 -0.11 4.50
C LYS A 115 -4.67 0.21 5.41
N PHE A 116 -3.44 -0.02 4.96
CA PHE A 116 -2.24 0.34 5.73
C PHE A 116 -2.06 1.85 5.87
N LEU A 117 -2.42 2.62 4.84
CA LEU A 117 -2.41 4.08 4.90
C LEU A 117 -3.44 4.65 5.89
N LYS A 118 -4.50 3.89 6.20
CA LYS A 118 -5.58 4.30 7.11
C LYS A 118 -5.40 3.84 8.55
N PHE A 119 -4.24 3.32 8.92
CA PHE A 119 -3.98 2.97 10.33
C PHE A 119 -4.25 4.17 11.24
N ASN A 120 -4.92 3.91 12.37
CA ASN A 120 -5.33 4.95 13.31
C ASN A 120 -4.11 5.57 14.01
N ILE A 121 -3.13 4.74 14.36
CA ILE A 121 -1.89 5.17 15.01
C ILE A 121 -0.84 5.42 13.93
N TRP A 122 -0.33 6.66 13.87
CA TRP A 122 0.74 7.03 12.96
C TRP A 122 1.84 7.84 13.68
N PRO A 123 3.13 7.53 13.53
CA PRO A 123 3.70 6.43 12.71
C PRO A 123 3.25 5.05 13.18
N PRO A 124 3.09 4.11 12.21
CA PRO A 124 2.58 2.77 12.52
C PRO A 124 3.64 1.92 13.22
N LYS A 125 3.23 0.76 13.73
CA LYS A 125 4.16 -0.21 14.32
C LYS A 125 5.14 -0.83 13.31
N PHE A 126 4.84 -0.81 12.00
CA PHE A 126 5.76 -1.32 10.99
C PHE A 126 6.78 -0.24 10.57
N LYS A 127 8.00 -0.66 10.23
CA LYS A 127 9.08 0.22 9.76
C LYS A 127 9.27 0.20 8.26
N ASP A 128 8.98 -0.92 7.62
CA ASP A 128 9.18 -1.12 6.20
C ASP A 128 8.00 -1.90 5.63
N MET A 129 7.65 -1.60 4.38
CA MET A 129 6.59 -2.28 3.66
C MET A 129 7.04 -2.53 2.22
N ILE A 130 7.07 -3.80 1.80
CA ILE A 130 7.46 -4.20 0.45
C ILE A 130 6.28 -4.87 -0.20
N PHE A 131 5.67 -4.21 -1.17
CA PHE A 131 4.54 -4.74 -1.91
C PHE A 131 4.81 -4.82 -3.40
N MET A 132 4.22 -5.83 -4.04
CA MET A 132 4.22 -5.96 -5.48
C MET A 132 2.83 -5.63 -6.03
N PHE A 133 2.82 -4.78 -7.08
CA PHE A 133 1.64 -4.29 -7.78
C PHE A 133 1.76 -4.55 -9.27
N GLN A 134 0.66 -4.42 -10.02
CA GLN A 134 0.76 -4.18 -11.46
C GLN A 134 1.52 -2.88 -11.72
N LYS A 135 2.36 -2.84 -12.78
CA LYS A 135 3.20 -1.67 -13.11
C LYS A 135 2.39 -0.37 -13.13
N GLU A 136 1.26 -0.35 -13.85
CA GLU A 136 0.42 0.85 -13.95
C GLU A 136 -0.09 1.34 -12.59
N LEU A 137 -0.51 0.42 -11.71
CA LEU A 137 -0.93 0.79 -10.35
C LEU A 137 0.26 1.29 -9.53
N GLY A 138 1.42 0.63 -9.61
CA GLY A 138 2.65 1.07 -8.95
C GLY A 138 3.03 2.49 -9.36
N GLU A 139 2.98 2.79 -10.67
CA GLU A 139 3.24 4.12 -11.21
C GLU A 139 2.27 5.17 -10.66
N LYS A 140 0.96 4.83 -10.54
CA LYS A 140 -0.05 5.72 -9.92
C LYS A 140 0.16 5.92 -8.41
N ILE A 141 0.69 4.93 -7.70
CA ILE A 141 1.01 5.05 -6.27
C ILE A 141 2.15 6.04 -6.03
N ILE A 142 3.17 5.99 -6.89
CA ILE A 142 4.41 6.78 -6.76
C ILE A 142 4.45 7.99 -7.69
N GLY A 143 3.36 8.31 -8.37
CA GLY A 143 3.27 9.41 -9.34
C GLY A 143 3.66 10.74 -8.71
N GLN A 144 4.67 11.39 -9.28
CA GLN A 144 5.12 12.71 -8.84
C GLN A 144 4.22 13.81 -9.41
N PHE A 145 4.16 14.95 -8.74
CA PHE A 145 3.48 16.14 -9.25
C PHE A 145 3.98 16.46 -10.67
N SER A 146 3.08 16.89 -11.52
CA SER A 146 3.27 17.13 -12.96
C SER A 146 3.52 15.89 -13.83
N SER A 147 3.52 14.67 -13.28
CA SER A 147 3.56 13.45 -14.09
C SER A 147 2.17 13.00 -14.52
N PRO A 148 2.03 12.26 -15.65
CA PRO A 148 0.74 11.70 -16.09
C PRO A 148 0.10 10.75 -15.09
N GLN A 149 0.90 10.14 -14.21
CA GLN A 149 0.48 9.19 -13.19
C GLN A 149 0.05 9.86 -11.89
N TYR A 150 0.29 11.17 -11.75
CA TYR A 150 -0.11 11.94 -10.57
C TYR A 150 -1.63 11.93 -10.36
N GLY A 151 -2.06 11.70 -9.13
CA GLY A 151 -3.48 11.66 -8.80
C GLY A 151 -3.76 11.30 -7.34
N ARG A 152 -5.01 10.96 -7.07
CA ARG A 152 -5.50 10.67 -5.72
C ARG A 152 -4.59 9.73 -4.93
N LEU A 153 -4.20 8.62 -5.57
CA LEU A 153 -3.46 7.57 -4.87
C LEU A 153 -2.04 8.01 -4.53
N SER A 154 -1.39 8.78 -5.42
CA SER A 154 -0.05 9.32 -5.13
C SER A 154 -0.10 10.41 -4.05
N ILE A 155 -1.09 11.28 -4.05
CA ILE A 155 -1.28 12.29 -3.01
C ILE A 155 -1.51 11.62 -1.65
N PHE A 156 -2.38 10.59 -1.63
CA PHE A 156 -2.72 9.88 -0.41
C PHE A 156 -1.54 9.06 0.14
N SER A 157 -0.80 8.35 -0.73
CA SER A 157 0.36 7.57 -0.33
C SER A 157 1.54 8.45 0.08
N SER A 158 1.83 9.51 -0.65
CA SER A 158 2.96 10.40 -0.36
C SER A 158 2.81 11.20 0.95
N TYR A 159 1.60 11.34 1.47
CA TYR A 159 1.38 11.92 2.80
C TYR A 159 2.01 11.06 3.92
N ARG A 160 1.89 9.74 3.83
CA ARG A 160 2.30 8.80 4.88
C ARG A 160 3.53 7.96 4.56
N LEU A 161 3.89 7.80 3.27
CA LEU A 161 4.95 6.89 2.84
C LEU A 161 6.03 7.61 2.01
N SER A 162 7.28 7.18 2.21
CA SER A 162 8.40 7.46 1.33
C SER A 162 8.72 6.21 0.51
N VAL A 163 9.01 6.38 -0.77
CA VAL A 163 9.52 5.32 -1.64
C VAL A 163 11.03 5.23 -1.46
N ILE A 164 11.53 4.08 -1.03
CA ILE A 164 12.95 3.81 -0.79
C ILE A 164 13.59 3.12 -1.99
N ASN A 165 12.88 2.15 -2.56
CA ASN A 165 13.35 1.38 -3.72
C ASN A 165 12.17 0.92 -4.56
N LYS A 166 12.41 0.70 -5.86
CA LYS A 166 11.46 0.11 -6.78
C LYS A 166 12.17 -0.63 -7.91
N PHE A 167 11.57 -1.71 -8.42
CA PHE A 167 12.03 -2.39 -9.62
C PHE A 167 10.89 -3.15 -10.31
N LEU A 168 11.08 -3.42 -11.60
CA LEU A 168 10.12 -4.15 -12.42
C LEU A 168 10.36 -5.65 -12.34
N VAL A 169 9.27 -6.42 -12.47
CA VAL A 169 9.28 -7.89 -12.49
C VAL A 169 8.54 -8.37 -13.72
N SER A 170 9.23 -9.18 -14.53
CA SER A 170 8.67 -9.74 -15.77
C SER A 170 7.47 -10.66 -15.50
N PRO A 171 6.46 -10.67 -16.36
CA PRO A 171 5.37 -11.65 -16.31
C PRO A 171 5.83 -13.11 -16.31
N ASN A 172 6.99 -13.41 -16.90
CA ASN A 172 7.56 -14.76 -16.94
C ASN A 172 7.95 -15.31 -15.56
N CYS A 173 8.05 -14.44 -14.55
CA CYS A 173 8.36 -14.84 -13.17
C CYS A 173 7.17 -15.43 -12.41
N PHE A 174 5.98 -15.59 -13.06
CA PHE A 174 4.74 -16.01 -12.41
C PHE A 174 4.04 -17.18 -13.09
N ILE A 175 3.26 -17.94 -12.30
CA ILE A 175 2.29 -18.92 -12.79
C ILE A 175 0.95 -18.72 -12.05
N PRO A 176 -0.19 -18.53 -12.76
CA PRO A 176 -0.26 -18.26 -14.19
C PRO A 176 0.46 -16.95 -14.55
N LYS A 177 0.96 -16.86 -15.79
CA LYS A 177 1.63 -15.66 -16.29
C LYS A 177 0.63 -14.51 -16.40
N PRO A 178 0.82 -13.38 -15.70
CA PRO A 178 -0.03 -12.21 -15.84
C PRO A 178 0.17 -11.54 -17.20
N LYS A 179 -0.85 -10.80 -17.66
CA LYS A 179 -0.79 -10.06 -18.95
C LYS A 179 0.09 -8.80 -18.87
N VAL A 180 0.46 -8.36 -17.68
CA VAL A 180 1.15 -7.09 -17.44
C VAL A 180 2.39 -7.28 -16.58
N VAL A 181 3.35 -6.38 -16.75
CA VAL A 181 4.55 -6.28 -15.90
C VAL A 181 4.14 -5.91 -14.48
N SER A 182 4.86 -6.41 -13.50
CA SER A 182 4.71 -6.06 -12.09
C SER A 182 5.78 -5.06 -11.65
N MET A 183 5.50 -4.37 -10.56
CA MET A 183 6.44 -3.46 -9.91
C MET A 183 6.48 -3.78 -8.41
N VAL A 184 7.67 -4.06 -7.90
CA VAL A 184 7.95 -4.12 -6.47
C VAL A 184 8.27 -2.71 -5.99
N ILE A 185 7.69 -2.30 -4.87
CA ILE A 185 7.96 -1.01 -4.24
C ILE A 185 8.24 -1.24 -2.76
N HIS A 186 9.36 -0.71 -2.30
CA HIS A 186 9.73 -0.64 -0.90
C HIS A 186 9.38 0.74 -0.36
N PHE A 187 8.52 0.77 0.64
CA PHE A 187 8.08 1.97 1.33
C PHE A 187 8.60 2.01 2.76
N LYS A 188 8.81 3.23 3.26
CA LYS A 188 8.93 3.52 4.69
C LYS A 188 7.84 4.49 5.14
N PRO A 189 7.24 4.28 6.32
CA PRO A 189 6.39 5.28 6.93
C PRO A 189 7.18 6.56 7.19
N LYS A 190 6.58 7.69 6.84
CA LYS A 190 7.07 9.01 7.25
C LYS A 190 6.71 9.24 8.74
N SER A 191 7.55 9.95 9.47
CA SER A 191 7.10 10.66 10.67
C SER A 191 5.96 11.61 10.27
N ILE A 192 5.07 11.94 11.20
CA ILE A 192 4.02 12.93 10.92
C ILE A 192 4.74 14.19 10.44
N ALA A 193 4.38 14.64 9.23
CA ALA A 193 4.98 15.83 8.67
C ALA A 193 4.74 17.00 9.64
N GLU A 194 5.81 17.64 10.10
CA GLU A 194 5.74 18.76 11.06
C GLU A 194 4.84 19.89 10.53
N ASN A 195 4.73 19.99 9.21
CA ASN A 195 4.05 21.08 8.52
C ASN A 195 2.53 20.85 8.28
N PHE A 196 2.03 19.59 8.40
CA PHE A 196 0.61 19.28 8.11
C PHE A 196 0.06 18.29 9.13
N LYS A 197 -0.89 18.75 9.97
CA LYS A 197 -1.51 17.95 11.04
C LYS A 197 -2.93 17.53 10.68
N ILE A 198 -3.07 16.61 9.73
CA ILE A 198 -4.37 16.00 9.42
C ILE A 198 -4.75 15.07 10.58
N LYS A 199 -5.87 15.37 11.25
CA LYS A 199 -6.37 14.61 12.40
C LYS A 199 -6.98 13.27 11.97
N ASN A 200 -7.75 13.28 10.89
CA ASN A 200 -8.38 12.10 10.34
C ASN A 200 -8.00 11.90 8.87
N ILE A 201 -7.19 10.89 8.61
CA ILE A 201 -6.69 10.57 7.27
C ILE A 201 -7.83 10.29 6.25
N ASN A 202 -9.01 9.87 6.71
CA ASN A 202 -10.16 9.69 5.84
C ASN A 202 -10.64 11.01 5.22
N ASN A 203 -10.38 12.16 5.86
CA ASN A 203 -10.70 13.46 5.30
C ASN A 203 -9.81 13.78 4.09
N LEU A 204 -8.52 13.42 4.11
CA LEU A 204 -7.66 13.55 2.92
C LEU A 204 -8.16 12.69 1.77
N GLU A 205 -8.61 11.46 2.04
CA GLU A 205 -9.21 10.61 1.01
C GLU A 205 -10.49 11.22 0.45
N LYS A 206 -11.37 11.73 1.31
CA LYS A 206 -12.61 12.42 0.92
C LYS A 206 -12.33 13.64 0.07
N ILE A 207 -11.40 14.49 0.49
CA ILE A 207 -10.99 15.71 -0.23
C ILE A 207 -10.43 15.35 -1.61
N THR A 208 -9.46 14.45 -1.67
CA THR A 208 -8.89 14.05 -2.95
C THR A 208 -9.91 13.37 -3.85
N HIS A 209 -10.84 12.55 -3.30
CA HIS A 209 -11.94 11.98 -4.08
C HIS A 209 -12.83 13.06 -4.67
N PHE A 210 -13.21 14.03 -3.87
CA PHE A 210 -14.09 15.12 -4.28
C PHE A 210 -13.49 15.95 -5.42
N PHE A 211 -12.21 16.31 -5.34
CA PHE A 211 -11.55 17.06 -6.40
C PHE A 211 -11.36 16.23 -7.68
N PHE A 212 -10.92 14.99 -7.56
CA PHE A 212 -10.65 14.13 -8.71
C PHE A 212 -11.88 13.47 -9.32
N SER A 213 -13.08 13.59 -8.75
CA SER A 213 -14.32 13.09 -9.36
C SER A 213 -14.57 13.71 -10.74
N ASN A 214 -14.08 14.92 -10.95
CA ASN A 214 -14.13 15.66 -12.21
C ASN A 214 -12.75 16.16 -12.64
N LYS A 215 -11.77 15.26 -12.77
CA LYS A 215 -10.35 15.58 -12.98
C LYS A 215 -10.04 16.51 -14.18
N ARG A 216 -10.94 16.59 -15.16
CA ARG A 216 -10.78 17.47 -16.35
C ARG A 216 -11.38 18.88 -16.17
N LYS A 217 -12.15 19.12 -15.10
CA LYS A 217 -12.76 20.42 -14.81
C LYS A 217 -11.89 21.25 -13.87
N MET A 218 -11.98 22.56 -13.98
CA MET A 218 -11.38 23.51 -13.05
C MET A 218 -11.98 23.36 -11.65
N ILE A 219 -11.20 23.64 -10.61
CA ILE A 219 -11.55 23.36 -9.21
C ILE A 219 -12.45 24.41 -8.55
N ASN A 220 -12.70 25.56 -9.19
CA ASN A 220 -13.48 26.64 -8.63
C ASN A 220 -14.85 26.22 -8.04
N LYS A 221 -15.59 25.35 -8.77
CA LYS A 221 -16.87 24.80 -8.26
C LYS A 221 -16.67 23.87 -7.06
N ASN A 222 -15.58 23.10 -7.06
CA ASN A 222 -15.27 22.19 -5.97
C ASN A 222 -14.91 22.98 -4.70
N ILE A 223 -14.13 24.04 -4.85
CA ILE A 223 -13.77 24.93 -3.75
C ILE A 223 -15.02 25.55 -3.13
N ARG A 224 -15.90 26.14 -3.95
CA ARG A 224 -17.15 26.76 -3.48
C ARG A 224 -18.04 25.77 -2.70
N LYS A 225 -18.21 24.54 -3.22
CA LYS A 225 -19.02 23.50 -2.56
C LYS A 225 -18.44 23.03 -1.23
N LEU A 226 -17.11 22.97 -1.12
CA LEU A 226 -16.45 22.46 0.08
C LEU A 226 -16.52 23.46 1.24
N PHE A 227 -16.64 24.75 0.92
CA PHE A 227 -16.49 25.84 1.87
C PHE A 227 -17.61 26.89 1.72
N GLU A 228 -18.83 26.44 1.38
CA GLU A 228 -20.00 27.29 1.03
C GLU A 228 -20.27 28.49 1.95
N ASN A 229 -19.81 28.44 3.22
CA ASN A 229 -20.01 29.51 4.19
C ASN A 229 -18.71 30.01 4.87
N LYS A 230 -17.55 29.69 4.34
CA LYS A 230 -16.27 30.06 4.98
C LYS A 230 -15.35 30.73 3.97
N LYS A 231 -14.96 31.96 4.25
CA LYS A 231 -13.89 32.66 3.53
C LYS A 231 -12.64 31.78 3.54
N ILE A 232 -12.36 31.08 2.43
CA ILE A 232 -11.06 30.48 2.21
C ILE A 232 -10.10 31.63 2.06
N LYS A 233 -9.49 32.01 3.19
CA LYS A 233 -8.38 32.95 3.16
C LYS A 233 -7.29 32.30 2.30
N ASN A 234 -6.91 32.97 1.25
CA ASN A 234 -5.91 32.65 0.24
C ASN A 234 -4.94 31.54 0.63
N ILE A 235 -5.21 30.30 0.18
CA ILE A 235 -4.21 29.24 0.24
C ILE A 235 -3.24 29.53 -0.91
N SER A 236 -2.01 29.92 -0.57
CA SER A 236 -0.97 30.18 -1.56
C SER A 236 -0.83 29.00 -2.53
N GLY A 237 -0.89 29.27 -3.83
CA GLY A 237 -0.84 28.26 -4.89
C GLY A 237 -2.15 27.53 -5.18
N LEU A 238 -3.28 27.95 -4.59
CA LEU A 238 -4.60 27.42 -4.91
C LEU A 238 -5.38 28.45 -5.76
N GLU A 239 -5.35 28.27 -7.07
CA GLU A 239 -6.08 29.09 -8.01
C GLU A 239 -7.29 28.33 -8.56
N GLY A 240 -8.43 29.02 -8.68
CA GLY A 240 -9.71 28.41 -9.08
C GLY A 240 -9.75 27.87 -10.51
N ASN A 241 -8.87 28.35 -11.39
CA ASN A 241 -8.69 27.94 -12.78
C ASN A 241 -7.86 26.65 -12.94
N LEU A 242 -7.17 26.18 -11.88
CA LEU A 242 -6.39 24.96 -11.91
C LEU A 242 -7.29 23.72 -12.01
N ARG A 243 -6.73 22.65 -12.59
CA ARG A 243 -7.31 21.30 -12.54
C ARG A 243 -6.76 20.53 -11.35
N PRO A 244 -7.45 19.48 -10.89
CA PRO A 244 -6.96 18.69 -9.75
C PRO A 244 -5.53 18.14 -9.91
N SER A 245 -5.11 17.79 -11.12
CA SER A 245 -3.75 17.30 -11.38
C SER A 245 -2.67 18.39 -11.39
N GLU A 246 -3.07 19.67 -11.40
CA GLU A 246 -2.17 20.83 -11.40
C GLU A 246 -1.96 21.41 -10.00
N ILE A 247 -2.52 20.77 -8.98
CA ILE A 247 -2.41 21.17 -7.58
C ILE A 247 -1.38 20.29 -6.89
N ARG A 248 -0.41 20.91 -6.21
CA ARG A 248 0.62 20.18 -5.45
C ARG A 248 0.04 19.41 -4.26
N PRO A 249 0.65 18.29 -3.84
CA PRO A 249 0.16 17.47 -2.71
C PRO A 249 -0.03 18.29 -1.43
N GLU A 250 0.89 19.21 -1.13
CA GLU A 250 0.88 20.04 0.07
C GLU A 250 -0.37 20.91 0.18
N ILE A 251 -0.89 21.36 -0.98
CA ILE A 251 -2.13 22.15 -1.03
C ILE A 251 -3.33 21.28 -0.63
N TYR A 252 -3.38 20.01 -1.07
CA TYR A 252 -4.41 19.07 -0.63
C TYR A 252 -4.34 18.81 0.88
N TYR A 253 -3.14 18.72 1.44
CA TYR A 253 -2.96 18.56 2.89
C TYR A 253 -3.47 19.80 3.62
N LYS A 254 -3.16 21.00 3.12
CA LYS A 254 -3.64 22.26 3.70
C LYS A 254 -5.16 22.41 3.61
N ILE A 255 -5.76 22.08 2.47
CA ILE A 255 -7.22 22.06 2.30
C ILE A 255 -7.85 21.10 3.33
N THR A 256 -7.25 19.93 3.54
CA THR A 256 -7.75 18.95 4.52
C THR A 256 -7.69 19.48 5.94
N GLU A 257 -6.58 20.12 6.34
CA GLU A 257 -6.48 20.76 7.66
C GLU A 257 -7.54 21.85 7.89
N ILE A 258 -7.80 22.67 6.88
CA ILE A 258 -8.82 23.72 6.96
C ILE A 258 -10.21 23.08 7.06
N TYR A 259 -10.48 22.05 6.29
CA TYR A 259 -11.72 21.29 6.32
C TYR A 259 -11.98 20.69 7.73
N GLU A 260 -10.94 20.22 8.42
CA GLU A 260 -11.05 19.66 9.77
C GLU A 260 -11.28 20.71 10.88
N LYS A 261 -10.99 21.97 10.60
CA LYS A 261 -11.20 23.11 11.53
C LYS A 261 -12.54 23.79 11.30
N SER A 262 -13.18 23.45 10.21
CA SER A 262 -14.47 24.00 9.83
C SER A 262 -15.63 23.15 10.30
#